data_578a632b6a4f13fc93cba42f3baaf7ee
#
_entry.id   578a632b6a4f13fc93cba42f3baaf7ee
#
_cell.length_a   1.000
_cell.length_b   1.000
_cell.length_c   1.000
_cell.angle_alpha   90.00
_cell.angle_beta   90.00
_cell.angle_gamma   90.00
#
_symmetry.space_group_name_H-M   'P 1'
#
loop_
_entity.id
_entity.type
_entity.pdbx_description
1 polymer ?
#
loop_
_entity_poly.entity_id
_entity_poly.type
_entity_poly.pdbx_seq_one_letter_code
_entity_poly.pdbx_strand_id
1 'polypeptide(L)'
;FAKTPEHTDQLLRDLPAFRLFELPLLVGLSRKGSIWRRLGITPDEALNGTTVLNTVALLGGAVILRVHDVKEAVEAVRLCQYLKA
;
A
#
# COMPACT_ATOMS: atom_id res chain seq x y z
N PHE A 1 4.70 13.94 3.85
CA PHE A 1 4.14 12.87 3.03
C PHE A 1 4.70 12.89 1.62
N ALA A 2 4.70 11.70 1.01
CA ALA A 2 5.15 11.54 -0.35
C ALA A 2 4.19 12.27 -1.31
N LYS A 3 4.69 13.32 -1.97
CA LYS A 3 3.90 14.11 -2.90
C LYS A 3 4.12 13.72 -4.36
N THR A 4 5.17 12.94 -4.62
CA THR A 4 5.48 12.48 -5.97
C THR A 4 5.48 10.96 -6.03
N PRO A 5 5.26 10.36 -7.22
CA PRO A 5 5.35 8.89 -7.35
C PRO A 5 6.69 8.34 -6.88
N GLU A 6 7.78 9.06 -7.12
CA GLU A 6 9.13 8.65 -6.71
C GLU A 6 9.26 8.59 -5.20
N HIS A 7 8.68 9.56 -4.48
CA HIS A 7 8.69 9.56 -3.02
C HIS A 7 7.88 8.38 -2.47
N THR A 8 6.73 8.07 -3.10
CA THR A 8 5.92 6.92 -2.71
C THR A 8 6.69 5.62 -2.90
N ASP A 9 7.38 5.48 -4.03
CA ASP A 9 8.20 4.29 -4.31
C ASP A 9 9.28 4.11 -3.27
N GLN A 10 9.97 5.20 -2.92
CA GLN A 10 11.05 5.17 -1.94
C GLN A 10 10.53 4.73 -0.58
N LEU A 11 9.40 5.29 -0.15
CA LEU A 11 8.78 4.92 1.13
C LEU A 11 8.40 3.43 1.14
N LEU A 12 7.84 2.92 0.06
CA LEU A 12 7.45 1.50 0.00
C LEU A 12 8.67 0.57 0.06
N ARG A 13 9.76 0.93 -0.60
CA ARG A 13 11.00 0.16 -0.54
C ARG A 13 11.60 0.16 0.85
N ASP A 14 11.49 1.28 1.55
CA ASP A 14 12.14 1.49 2.85
C ASP A 14 11.26 1.11 4.04
N LEU A 15 10.00 0.68 3.80
CA LEU A 15 9.09 0.31 4.88
C LEU A 15 9.71 -0.68 5.90
N PRO A 16 10.43 -1.72 5.48
CA PRO A 16 11.03 -2.62 6.46
C PRO A 16 11.98 -1.94 7.44
N ALA A 17 12.64 -0.86 7.02
CA ALA A 17 13.54 -0.11 7.89
C ALA A 17 12.80 0.57 9.04
N PHE A 18 11.53 0.95 8.85
CA PHE A 18 10.74 1.61 9.90
C PHE A 18 10.37 0.67 11.05
N ARG A 19 10.49 -0.64 10.87
CA ARG A 19 10.27 -1.61 11.95
C ARG A 19 11.24 -1.42 13.10
N LEU A 20 12.41 -0.84 12.85
CA LEU A 20 13.41 -0.57 13.87
C LEU A 20 12.90 0.41 14.93
N PHE A 21 11.91 1.21 14.61
CA PHE A 21 11.32 2.17 15.54
C PHE A 21 10.20 1.57 16.40
N GLU A 22 9.81 0.34 16.13
CA GLU A 22 8.74 -0.37 16.86
C GLU A 22 7.42 0.41 16.90
N LEU A 23 7.18 1.25 15.89
CA LEU A 23 5.96 2.04 15.78
C LEU A 23 5.01 1.44 14.75
N PRO A 24 3.68 1.50 14.99
CA PRO A 24 2.71 1.08 13.98
C PRO A 24 2.83 1.96 12.75
N LEU A 25 2.80 1.34 11.57
CA LEU A 25 2.83 2.06 10.30
C LEU A 25 1.43 2.12 9.70
N LEU A 26 0.96 3.33 9.41
CA LEU A 26 -0.27 3.57 8.69
C LEU A 26 0.07 3.96 7.26
N VAL A 27 -0.53 3.27 6.29
CA VAL A 27 -0.27 3.53 4.87
C VAL A 27 -1.59 3.81 4.15
N GLY A 28 -1.62 4.90 3.38
CA GLY A 28 -2.79 5.30 2.60
C GLY A 28 -2.44 5.42 1.12
N LEU A 29 -2.59 4.34 0.37
CA LEU A 29 -2.26 4.27 -1.06
C LEU A 29 -3.48 4.19 -1.96
N SER A 30 -4.68 4.12 -1.38
CA SER A 30 -5.91 3.85 -2.11
C SER A 30 -6.14 4.85 -3.25
N ARG A 31 -6.19 4.35 -4.47
CA ARG A 31 -6.49 5.08 -5.70
C ARG A 31 -5.69 6.36 -5.89
N LYS A 32 -4.45 6.41 -5.40
CA LYS A 32 -3.61 7.60 -5.55
C LYS A 32 -3.18 7.82 -7.00
N GLY A 33 -2.89 9.07 -7.33
CA GLY A 33 -2.44 9.44 -8.67
C GLY A 33 -1.18 8.72 -9.12
N SER A 34 -0.29 8.34 -8.19
CA SER A 34 0.88 7.55 -8.49
C SER A 34 0.53 6.17 -9.09
N ILE A 35 -0.67 5.66 -8.81
CA ILE A 35 -1.14 4.39 -9.38
C ILE A 35 -1.71 4.61 -10.78
N TRP A 36 -2.81 5.38 -10.87
CA TRP A 36 -3.57 5.44 -12.13
C TRP A 36 -2.87 6.26 -13.21
N ARG A 37 -2.08 7.26 -12.84
CA ARG A 37 -1.32 8.06 -13.84
C ARG A 37 -0.22 7.23 -14.48
N ARG A 38 0.50 6.43 -13.71
CA ARG A 38 1.57 5.57 -14.24
C ARG A 38 1.04 4.49 -15.15
N LEU A 39 -0.14 3.95 -14.82
CA LEU A 39 -0.74 2.90 -15.63
C LEU A 39 -1.49 3.44 -16.84
N GLY A 40 -1.70 4.76 -16.93
CA GLY A 40 -2.46 5.35 -18.02
C GLY A 40 -3.94 5.03 -17.96
N ILE A 41 -4.48 4.88 -16.75
CA ILE A 41 -5.88 4.53 -16.50
C ILE A 41 -6.56 5.63 -15.70
N THR A 42 -7.83 5.45 -15.38
CA THR A 42 -8.60 6.41 -14.57
C THR A 42 -8.56 6.02 -13.09
N PRO A 43 -8.89 6.96 -12.17
CA PRO A 43 -8.99 6.62 -10.75
C PRO A 43 -9.96 5.48 -10.47
N ASP A 44 -11.04 5.37 -11.23
CA ASP A 44 -12.03 4.31 -11.06
C ASP A 44 -11.46 2.93 -11.42
N GLU A 45 -10.43 2.88 -12.24
CA GLU A 45 -9.76 1.66 -12.66
C GLU A 45 -8.59 1.28 -11.75
N ALA A 46 -8.33 2.06 -10.71
CA ALA A 46 -7.14 1.93 -9.88
C ALA A 46 -7.23 0.88 -8.77
N LEU A 47 -8.32 0.10 -8.74
CA LEU A 47 -8.51 -0.91 -7.67
C LEU A 47 -7.41 -1.96 -7.68
N ASN A 48 -7.10 -2.52 -8.83
CA ASN A 48 -6.07 -3.56 -8.91
C ASN A 48 -4.71 -3.04 -8.47
N GLY A 49 -4.30 -1.87 -8.95
CA GLY A 49 -3.04 -1.25 -8.54
C GLY A 49 -3.01 -0.92 -7.06
N THR A 50 -4.14 -0.48 -6.50
CA THR A 50 -4.29 -0.24 -5.07
C THR A 50 -4.03 -1.52 -4.28
N THR A 51 -4.63 -2.63 -4.69
CA THR A 51 -4.44 -3.93 -4.05
C THR A 51 -2.98 -4.38 -4.11
N VAL A 52 -2.34 -4.21 -5.26
CA VAL A 52 -0.92 -4.56 -5.43
C VAL A 52 -0.05 -3.78 -4.45
N LEU A 53 -0.21 -2.46 -4.38
CA LEU A 53 0.61 -1.63 -3.49
C LEU A 53 0.28 -1.84 -2.02
N ASN A 54 -0.99 -2.08 -1.68
CA ASN A 54 -1.36 -2.43 -0.30
C ASN A 54 -0.68 -3.73 0.12
N THR A 55 -0.60 -4.71 -0.77
CA THR A 55 0.09 -5.97 -0.48
C THR A 55 1.58 -5.72 -0.23
N VAL A 56 2.23 -4.91 -1.05
CA VAL A 56 3.64 -4.55 -0.84
C VAL A 56 3.82 -3.86 0.51
N ALA A 57 2.93 -2.92 0.86
CA ALA A 57 2.99 -2.22 2.13
C ALA A 57 2.82 -3.18 3.31
N LEU A 58 1.87 -4.12 3.24
CA LEU A 58 1.64 -5.11 4.29
C LEU A 58 2.85 -6.01 4.49
N LEU A 59 3.45 -6.49 3.41
CA LEU A 59 4.66 -7.31 3.48
C LEU A 59 5.85 -6.51 4.01
N GLY A 60 5.86 -5.20 3.76
CA GLY A 60 6.89 -4.30 4.27
C GLY A 60 6.73 -3.92 5.74
N GLY A 61 5.60 -4.27 6.37
CA GLY A 61 5.39 -4.05 7.79
C GLY A 61 4.29 -3.06 8.17
N ALA A 62 3.50 -2.58 7.21
CA ALA A 62 2.35 -1.74 7.52
C ALA A 62 1.34 -2.53 8.35
N VAL A 63 0.77 -1.92 9.38
CA VAL A 63 -0.22 -2.57 10.26
C VAL A 63 -1.60 -1.95 10.11
N ILE A 64 -1.69 -0.76 9.54
CA ILE A 64 -2.96 -0.07 9.30
C ILE A 64 -2.96 0.42 7.85
N LEU A 65 -4.03 0.08 7.13
CA LEU A 65 -4.26 0.57 5.76
C LEU A 65 -5.45 1.52 5.77
N ARG A 66 -5.27 2.68 5.16
CA ARG A 66 -6.38 3.60 4.89
C ARG A 66 -6.86 3.33 3.47
N VAL A 67 -8.11 2.89 3.33
CA VAL A 67 -8.61 2.39 2.05
C VAL A 67 -10.01 2.91 1.74
N HIS A 68 -10.36 2.89 0.45
CA HIS A 68 -11.73 3.10 -0.03
C HIS A 68 -12.42 1.76 -0.34
N ASP A 69 -11.66 0.80 -0.82
CA ASP A 69 -12.17 -0.51 -1.26
C ASP A 69 -11.94 -1.53 -0.14
N VAL A 70 -12.86 -1.55 0.83
CA VAL A 70 -12.68 -2.29 2.10
C VAL A 70 -12.60 -3.81 1.88
N LYS A 71 -13.50 -4.37 1.06
CA LYS A 71 -13.51 -5.81 0.81
C LYS A 71 -12.16 -6.31 0.28
N GLU A 72 -11.65 -5.64 -0.73
CA GLU A 72 -10.38 -6.01 -1.37
C GLU A 72 -9.21 -5.85 -0.41
N ALA A 73 -9.22 -4.80 0.41
CA ALA A 73 -8.19 -4.59 1.41
C ALA A 73 -8.22 -5.67 2.49
N VAL A 74 -9.40 -6.07 2.95
CA VAL A 74 -9.53 -7.16 3.92
C VAL A 74 -8.99 -8.46 3.36
N GLU A 75 -9.29 -8.76 2.10
CA GLU A 75 -8.76 -9.96 1.44
C GLU A 75 -7.24 -9.93 1.35
N ALA A 76 -6.67 -8.77 1.01
CA ALA A 76 -5.21 -8.62 0.97
C ALA A 76 -4.58 -8.86 2.34
N VAL A 77 -5.16 -8.28 3.39
CA VAL A 77 -4.68 -8.48 4.77
C VAL A 77 -4.70 -9.96 5.15
N ARG A 78 -5.82 -10.64 4.87
CA ARG A 78 -5.98 -12.05 5.24
C ARG A 78 -4.97 -12.94 4.52
N LEU A 79 -4.76 -12.71 3.23
CA LEU A 79 -3.79 -13.49 2.46
C LEU A 79 -2.36 -13.22 2.92
N CYS A 80 -2.02 -11.98 3.22
CA CYS A 80 -0.69 -11.64 3.73
C CYS A 80 -0.41 -12.28 5.08
N GLN A 81 -1.42 -12.44 5.93
CA GLN A 81 -1.26 -13.10 7.22
C GLN A 81 -0.78 -14.54 7.07
N TYR A 82 -1.27 -15.27 6.07
CA TYR A 82 -0.80 -16.63 5.80
C TYR A 82 0.67 -16.65 5.41
N LEU A 83 1.11 -15.65 4.66
CA LEU A 83 2.50 -15.58 4.19
C LEU A 83 3.47 -15.22 5.32
N LYS A 84 3.00 -14.52 6.35
CA LYS A 84 3.83 -14.10 7.48
C LYS A 84 3.91 -15.14 8.60
N ALA A 85 3.09 -16.14 8.56
CA ALA A 85 3.01 -17.16 9.60
C ALA A 85 4.22 -18.15 9.63
#